data_6f0718e5bd770b55e2a78a72d44351df
#
_entry.id   6f0718e5bd770b55e2a78a72d44351df
#
_cell.length_a   1.000
_cell.length_b   1.000
_cell.length_c   1.000
_cell.angle_alpha   90.00
_cell.angle_beta   90.00
_cell.angle_gamma   90.00
#
_symmetry.space_group_name_H-M   'P 1'
#
loop_
_entity.id
_entity.type
_entity.pdbx_description
1 polymer ?
#
loop_
_entity_poly.entity_id
_entity_poly.type
_entity_poly.pdbx_seq_one_letter_code
_entity_poly.pdbx_strand_id
1 'polypeptide(L)'
;MEHSDFGKRFAGRIGIGELMDDLGNALVADPAPLMLGGGNPSHVPPVQARFRKRMEDILAQPGEFERVIGNYDTPQGAKLFIESLVELFRAEFGWKVGPENFALTNGSQNSFFYLFNLFAGRFGETRRKQILLPLAPEYIGYSEVGLEKDFFRANRPEIARLEDNLFKYQVDFDSLQINEETGAVCFSRPTNPTGNVVTDQEVDRLRELANRQGVPLIIDNAYGTPFPNIIYEDVQPVWDENVIVCMSLSKLGLPGLRTGIVIAREETIRIVSKMTSVFSLAPGGMGPALAL
;
A
#
# COMPACT_ATOMS: atom_id res chain seq x y z
N MET A 1 31.70 -15.44 0.12
CA MET A 1 31.05 -15.07 1.39
C MET A 1 29.75 -15.84 1.49
N GLU A 2 29.46 -16.47 2.62
CA GLU A 2 28.20 -17.19 2.83
C GLU A 2 27.12 -16.21 3.29
N HIS A 3 25.88 -16.42 2.83
CA HIS A 3 24.72 -15.61 3.18
C HIS A 3 23.69 -16.46 3.92
N SER A 4 22.91 -15.82 4.80
CA SER A 4 21.74 -16.45 5.39
C SER A 4 20.72 -16.84 4.32
N ASP A 5 19.78 -17.72 4.65
CA ASP A 5 18.72 -18.10 3.69
C ASP A 5 17.85 -16.91 3.25
N PHE A 6 17.61 -15.95 4.15
CA PHE A 6 16.99 -14.69 3.80
C PHE A 6 17.85 -13.89 2.81
N GLY A 7 19.16 -13.74 3.06
CA GLY A 7 20.07 -13.01 2.18
C GLY A 7 20.23 -13.66 0.80
N LYS A 8 20.20 -14.98 0.73
CA LYS A 8 20.28 -15.72 -0.56
C LYS A 8 19.12 -15.40 -1.50
N ARG A 9 17.93 -15.03 -0.98
CA ARG A 9 16.77 -14.64 -1.80
C ARG A 9 17.04 -13.38 -2.61
N PHE A 10 17.87 -12.47 -2.08
CA PHE A 10 18.21 -11.19 -2.72
C PHE A 10 19.56 -11.22 -3.46
N ALA A 11 20.27 -12.34 -3.44
CA ALA A 11 21.53 -12.50 -4.16
C ALA A 11 21.33 -12.77 -5.67
N GLY A 12 20.11 -13.11 -6.10
CA GLY A 12 19.72 -13.33 -7.49
C GLY A 12 18.90 -12.17 -8.05
N ARG A 13 18.37 -12.39 -9.25
CA ARG A 13 17.44 -11.45 -9.90
C ARG A 13 16.08 -11.55 -9.21
N ILE A 14 15.46 -10.39 -8.95
CA ILE A 14 14.11 -10.26 -8.39
C ILE A 14 13.29 -9.33 -9.29
N GLY A 15 12.04 -9.70 -9.58
CA GLY A 15 11.23 -9.00 -10.58
C GLY A 15 11.02 -7.51 -10.28
N ILE A 16 10.73 -7.16 -9.04
CA ILE A 16 10.58 -5.75 -8.65
C ILE A 16 11.90 -4.97 -8.72
N GLY A 17 13.04 -5.62 -8.43
CA GLY A 17 14.36 -5.00 -8.55
C GLY A 17 14.67 -4.65 -10.01
N GLU A 18 14.49 -5.60 -10.92
CA GLU A 18 14.68 -5.37 -12.36
C GLU A 18 13.80 -4.24 -12.89
N LEU A 19 12.52 -4.22 -12.50
CA LEU A 19 11.60 -3.14 -12.88
C LEU A 19 12.09 -1.78 -12.39
N MET A 20 12.59 -1.69 -11.14
CA MET A 20 13.09 -0.43 -10.58
C MET A 20 14.41 0.00 -11.21
N ASP A 21 15.29 -0.93 -11.57
CA ASP A 21 16.52 -0.64 -12.29
C ASP A 21 16.21 -0.10 -13.70
N ASP A 22 15.28 -0.72 -14.43
CA ASP A 22 14.83 -0.26 -15.73
C ASP A 22 14.23 1.16 -15.68
N LEU A 23 13.38 1.43 -14.67
CA LEU A 23 12.82 2.76 -14.44
C LEU A 23 13.91 3.81 -14.15
N GLY A 24 14.85 3.47 -13.26
CA GLY A 24 15.96 4.36 -12.90
C GLY A 24 16.87 4.66 -14.11
N ASN A 25 17.23 3.65 -14.86
CA ASN A 25 18.06 3.78 -16.06
C ASN A 25 17.36 4.59 -17.16
N ALA A 26 16.05 4.42 -17.35
CA ALA A 26 15.28 5.17 -18.32
C ALA A 26 15.26 6.68 -18.05
N LEU A 27 15.35 7.10 -16.78
CA LEU A 27 15.37 8.53 -16.44
C LEU A 27 16.63 9.27 -16.88
N VAL A 28 17.74 8.55 -17.07
CA VAL A 28 19.05 9.13 -17.43
C VAL A 28 19.53 8.73 -18.82
N ALA A 29 18.77 7.91 -19.52
CA ALA A 29 19.11 7.47 -20.87
C ALA A 29 18.92 8.57 -21.91
N ASP A 30 19.85 8.66 -22.88
CA ASP A 30 19.77 9.54 -24.03
C ASP A 30 20.05 8.74 -25.33
N PRO A 31 19.11 8.62 -26.26
CA PRO A 31 17.72 9.13 -26.18
C PRO A 31 16.87 8.39 -25.13
N ALA A 32 15.90 9.07 -24.55
CA ALA A 32 14.99 8.47 -23.60
C ALA A 32 14.17 7.33 -24.24
N PRO A 33 14.12 6.13 -23.65
CA PRO A 33 13.36 5.01 -24.21
C PRO A 33 11.85 5.23 -24.06
N LEU A 34 11.07 4.61 -24.96
CA LEU A 34 9.62 4.53 -24.83
C LEU A 34 9.27 3.42 -23.81
N MET A 35 8.81 3.80 -22.64
CA MET A 35 8.48 2.88 -21.54
C MET A 35 7.04 2.37 -21.69
N LEU A 36 6.88 1.10 -22.09
CA LEU A 36 5.58 0.44 -22.25
C LEU A 36 5.21 -0.52 -21.10
N GLY A 37 6.18 -0.86 -20.25
CA GLY A 37 5.99 -1.82 -19.17
C GLY A 37 5.69 -1.17 -17.82
N GLY A 38 6.50 -0.25 -17.39
CA GLY A 38 6.37 0.48 -16.15
C GLY A 38 6.67 1.95 -16.33
N GLY A 39 6.34 2.77 -15.32
CA GLY A 39 6.62 4.20 -15.40
C GLY A 39 6.44 4.90 -14.06
N ASN A 40 7.00 6.10 -13.99
CA ASN A 40 6.68 7.02 -12.91
C ASN A 40 5.25 7.58 -13.08
N PRO A 41 4.59 8.00 -12.00
CA PRO A 41 3.33 8.73 -12.10
C PRO A 41 3.46 9.96 -13.00
N SER A 42 2.44 10.23 -13.80
CA SER A 42 2.41 11.40 -14.67
C SER A 42 2.55 12.68 -13.87
N HIS A 43 3.30 13.62 -14.41
CA HIS A 43 3.39 14.94 -13.85
C HIS A 43 2.14 15.75 -14.21
N VAL A 44 1.32 16.06 -13.20
CA VAL A 44 0.11 16.88 -13.35
C VAL A 44 0.45 18.32 -12.96
N PRO A 45 0.60 19.25 -13.93
CA PRO A 45 1.16 20.59 -13.66
C PRO A 45 0.46 21.36 -12.54
N PRO A 46 -0.89 21.38 -12.44
CA PRO A 46 -1.57 22.06 -11.32
C PRO A 46 -1.22 21.47 -9.96
N VAL A 47 -1.07 20.14 -9.86
CA VAL A 47 -0.70 19.46 -8.60
C VAL A 47 0.75 19.78 -8.23
N GLN A 48 1.66 19.73 -9.21
CA GLN A 48 3.07 20.09 -8.99
C GLN A 48 3.22 21.56 -8.56
N ALA A 49 2.43 22.48 -9.12
CA ALA A 49 2.43 23.88 -8.72
C ALA A 49 2.01 24.04 -7.25
N ARG A 50 1.06 23.24 -6.74
CA ARG A 50 0.68 23.24 -5.33
C ARG A 50 1.83 22.75 -4.43
N PHE A 51 2.49 21.65 -4.79
CA PHE A 51 3.64 21.16 -4.02
C PHE A 51 4.80 22.16 -4.01
N ARG A 52 5.07 22.81 -5.16
CA ARG A 52 6.08 23.88 -5.24
C ARG A 52 5.71 25.04 -4.32
N LYS A 53 4.46 25.52 -4.38
CA LYS A 53 3.99 26.59 -3.52
C LYS A 53 4.09 26.23 -2.03
N ARG A 54 3.70 24.99 -1.66
CA ARG A 54 3.85 24.52 -0.28
C ARG A 54 5.31 24.48 0.18
N MET A 55 6.24 24.07 -0.70
CA MET A 55 7.68 24.12 -0.41
C MET A 55 8.16 25.56 -0.20
N GLU A 56 7.71 26.51 -1.03
CA GLU A 56 8.03 27.94 -0.84
C GLU A 56 7.52 28.45 0.51
N ASP A 57 6.32 28.06 0.92
CA ASP A 57 5.75 28.43 2.21
C ASP A 57 6.56 27.85 3.39
N ILE A 58 7.00 26.59 3.29
CA ILE A 58 7.88 25.94 4.28
C ILE A 58 9.22 26.70 4.40
N LEU A 59 9.81 27.07 3.27
CA LEU A 59 11.07 27.83 3.25
C LEU A 59 10.91 29.26 3.76
N ALA A 60 9.74 29.87 3.55
CA ALA A 60 9.48 31.24 3.99
C ALA A 60 9.18 31.34 5.49
N GLN A 61 8.73 30.26 6.12
CA GLN A 61 8.40 30.24 7.54
C GLN A 61 9.65 29.90 8.37
N PRO A 62 10.14 30.83 9.22
CA PRO A 62 11.36 30.60 10.01
C PRO A 62 11.25 29.34 10.88
N GLY A 63 12.24 28.46 10.75
CA GLY A 63 12.37 27.22 11.53
C GLY A 63 11.49 26.05 11.05
N GLU A 64 10.58 26.23 10.10
CA GLU A 64 9.76 25.11 9.61
C GLU A 64 10.59 24.15 8.74
N PHE A 65 11.40 24.69 7.83
CA PHE A 65 12.28 23.88 7.01
C PHE A 65 13.23 23.03 7.87
N GLU A 66 13.94 23.70 8.81
CA GLU A 66 14.87 23.04 9.73
C GLU A 66 14.16 21.97 10.58
N ARG A 67 12.95 22.24 11.01
CA ARG A 67 12.14 21.27 11.75
C ARG A 67 11.83 20.03 10.91
N VAL A 68 11.42 20.22 9.66
CA VAL A 68 11.02 19.10 8.77
C VAL A 68 12.21 18.23 8.40
N ILE A 69 13.39 18.81 8.19
CA ILE A 69 14.57 18.03 7.76
C ILE A 69 15.48 17.61 8.90
N GLY A 70 15.45 18.32 10.04
CA GLY A 70 16.40 18.17 11.13
C GLY A 70 15.88 17.39 12.35
N ASN A 71 14.59 17.08 12.43
CA ASN A 71 14.01 16.37 13.56
C ASN A 71 13.34 15.06 13.13
N TYR A 72 13.42 14.06 14.00
CA TYR A 72 12.58 12.87 13.86
C TYR A 72 11.15 13.16 14.32
N ASP A 73 10.18 12.75 13.53
CA ASP A 73 8.80 12.60 14.00
C ASP A 73 8.68 11.35 14.90
N THR A 74 7.48 11.09 15.41
CA THR A 74 7.22 9.85 16.14
C THR A 74 7.30 8.64 15.20
N PRO A 75 7.53 7.40 15.69
CA PRO A 75 7.46 6.21 14.85
C PRO A 75 6.10 5.99 14.17
N GLN A 76 5.05 6.60 14.67
CA GLN A 76 3.72 6.61 14.04
C GLN A 76 3.66 7.56 12.84
N GLY A 77 4.50 8.60 12.82
CA GLY A 77 4.61 9.61 11.77
C GLY A 77 4.26 11.03 12.21
N ALA A 78 4.22 11.93 11.25
CA ALA A 78 3.97 13.36 11.44
C ALA A 78 2.54 13.60 11.97
N LYS A 79 2.43 14.09 13.20
CA LYS A 79 1.16 14.24 13.93
C LYS A 79 0.16 15.12 13.17
N LEU A 80 0.58 16.27 12.70
CA LEU A 80 -0.31 17.21 11.98
C LEU A 80 -0.89 16.59 10.72
N PHE A 81 -0.09 15.82 9.98
CA PHE A 81 -0.59 15.14 8.78
C PHE A 81 -1.57 14.02 9.14
N ILE A 82 -1.31 13.27 10.20
CA ILE A 82 -2.25 12.25 10.70
C ILE A 82 -3.58 12.91 11.10
N GLU A 83 -3.56 14.02 11.83
CA GLU A 83 -4.75 14.76 12.21
C GLU A 83 -5.55 15.24 10.98
N SER A 84 -4.87 15.77 9.96
CA SER A 84 -5.51 16.17 8.70
C SER A 84 -6.12 14.98 7.94
N LEU A 85 -5.47 13.82 7.95
CA LEU A 85 -6.06 12.59 7.38
C LEU A 85 -7.32 12.18 8.14
N VAL A 86 -7.31 12.22 9.48
CA VAL A 86 -8.49 11.93 10.30
C VAL A 86 -9.66 12.82 9.92
N GLU A 87 -9.43 14.14 9.80
CA GLU A 87 -10.45 15.11 9.38
C GLU A 87 -10.98 14.78 7.99
N LEU A 88 -10.08 14.50 7.02
CA LEU A 88 -10.45 14.16 5.66
C LEU A 88 -11.36 12.92 5.61
N PHE A 89 -10.95 11.83 6.25
CA PHE A 89 -11.71 10.57 6.19
C PHE A 89 -13.05 10.64 6.95
N ARG A 90 -13.12 11.44 8.02
CA ARG A 90 -14.39 11.73 8.70
C ARG A 90 -15.33 12.57 7.85
N ALA A 91 -14.81 13.60 7.18
CA ALA A 91 -15.61 14.51 6.36
C ALA A 91 -16.12 13.84 5.08
N GLU A 92 -15.24 13.12 4.36
CA GLU A 92 -15.58 12.56 3.05
C GLU A 92 -16.38 11.25 3.15
N PHE A 93 -16.10 10.41 4.17
CA PHE A 93 -16.66 9.05 4.24
C PHE A 93 -17.43 8.76 5.53
N GLY A 94 -17.47 9.69 6.48
CA GLY A 94 -18.13 9.47 7.79
C GLY A 94 -17.46 8.37 8.63
N TRP A 95 -16.20 8.02 8.37
CA TRP A 95 -15.50 6.96 9.10
C TRP A 95 -15.30 7.34 10.57
N LYS A 96 -15.51 6.37 11.44
CA LYS A 96 -15.27 6.52 12.89
C LYS A 96 -13.81 6.20 13.20
N VAL A 97 -12.90 7.07 12.80
CA VAL A 97 -11.45 6.92 12.98
C VAL A 97 -10.88 8.06 13.81
N GLY A 98 -9.81 7.80 14.55
CA GLY A 98 -9.01 8.79 15.26
C GLY A 98 -7.55 8.70 14.88
N PRO A 99 -6.66 9.57 15.43
CA PRO A 99 -5.23 9.50 15.18
C PRO A 99 -4.63 8.11 15.47
N GLU A 100 -5.19 7.38 16.41
CA GLU A 100 -4.81 6.01 16.80
C GLU A 100 -5.00 4.98 15.68
N ASN A 101 -5.80 5.32 14.67
CA ASN A 101 -6.08 4.44 13.52
C ASN A 101 -5.13 4.67 12.34
N PHE A 102 -4.20 5.61 12.41
CA PHE A 102 -3.30 5.96 11.30
C PHE A 102 -1.83 5.75 11.67
N ALA A 103 -1.06 5.20 10.75
CA ALA A 103 0.40 5.22 10.82
C ALA A 103 0.99 5.55 9.45
N LEU A 104 2.09 6.29 9.45
CA LEU A 104 2.87 6.55 8.25
C LEU A 104 4.03 5.56 8.14
N THR A 105 4.47 5.31 6.91
CA THR A 105 5.59 4.42 6.60
C THR A 105 6.43 5.03 5.48
N ASN A 106 7.60 4.46 5.22
CA ASN A 106 8.46 4.89 4.11
C ASN A 106 7.99 4.29 2.75
N GLY A 107 6.75 4.64 2.38
CA GLY A 107 6.02 4.13 1.22
C GLY A 107 5.19 2.89 1.54
N SER A 108 4.11 2.65 0.76
CA SER A 108 3.23 1.49 0.94
C SER A 108 3.96 0.15 0.83
N GLN A 109 5.10 0.08 0.12
CA GLN A 109 5.93 -1.12 0.08
C GLN A 109 6.40 -1.55 1.48
N ASN A 110 6.80 -0.59 2.35
CA ASN A 110 7.10 -0.86 3.75
C ASN A 110 5.85 -1.28 4.53
N SER A 111 4.70 -0.67 4.23
CA SER A 111 3.43 -1.08 4.86
C SER A 111 3.13 -2.56 4.59
N PHE A 112 3.26 -3.01 3.34
CA PHE A 112 3.04 -4.41 2.98
C PHE A 112 4.07 -5.35 3.60
N PHE A 113 5.35 -4.94 3.66
CA PHE A 113 6.36 -5.72 4.37
C PHE A 113 5.98 -5.92 5.84
N TYR A 114 5.52 -4.88 6.52
CA TYR A 114 5.12 -4.97 7.93
C TYR A 114 3.86 -5.81 8.10
N LEU A 115 2.79 -5.49 7.38
CA LEU A 115 1.49 -6.12 7.53
C LEU A 115 1.52 -7.61 7.13
N PHE A 116 2.17 -7.93 6.03
CA PHE A 116 2.21 -9.31 5.58
C PHE A 116 3.00 -10.18 6.56
N ASN A 117 4.15 -9.72 7.06
CA ASN A 117 4.90 -10.46 8.06
C ASN A 117 4.29 -10.41 9.48
N LEU A 118 3.36 -9.49 9.74
CA LEU A 118 2.55 -9.50 10.96
C LEU A 118 1.51 -10.61 10.95
N PHE A 119 0.89 -10.87 9.78
CA PHE A 119 -0.26 -11.78 9.69
C PHE A 119 0.07 -13.13 9.04
N ALA A 120 1.20 -13.30 8.38
CA ALA A 120 1.61 -14.55 7.75
C ALA A 120 3.01 -14.99 8.15
N GLY A 121 3.38 -16.21 7.80
CA GLY A 121 4.61 -16.87 8.20
C GLY A 121 4.37 -17.90 9.28
N ARG A 122 5.36 -18.11 10.14
CA ARG A 122 5.32 -19.13 11.20
C ARG A 122 4.57 -18.65 12.43
N PHE A 123 3.68 -19.48 12.94
CA PHE A 123 2.92 -19.29 14.18
C PHE A 123 3.23 -20.41 15.18
N GLY A 124 4.17 -20.18 16.09
CA GLY A 124 4.73 -21.20 16.96
C GLY A 124 5.60 -22.21 16.17
N GLU A 125 5.64 -23.47 16.60
CA GLU A 125 6.52 -24.48 16.00
C GLU A 125 5.91 -25.19 14.79
N THR A 126 4.59 -25.36 14.78
CA THR A 126 3.92 -26.28 13.83
C THR A 126 2.93 -25.60 12.86
N ARG A 127 2.45 -24.42 13.21
CA ARG A 127 1.46 -23.72 12.37
C ARG A 127 2.12 -22.72 11.44
N ARG A 128 1.52 -22.57 10.27
CA ARG A 128 1.93 -21.59 9.27
C ARG A 128 0.69 -20.93 8.67
N LYS A 129 0.80 -19.64 8.39
CA LYS A 129 -0.27 -18.88 7.72
C LYS A 129 0.26 -18.16 6.50
N GLN A 130 -0.60 -17.99 5.52
CA GLN A 130 -0.31 -17.34 4.24
C GLN A 130 -1.19 -16.10 4.04
N ILE A 131 -0.72 -15.17 3.22
CA ILE A 131 -1.56 -14.12 2.66
C ILE A 131 -2.36 -14.71 1.51
N LEU A 132 -3.68 -14.60 1.58
CA LEU A 132 -4.58 -15.02 0.53
C LEU A 132 -4.87 -13.84 -0.41
N LEU A 133 -4.55 -14.02 -1.68
CA LEU A 133 -4.95 -13.13 -2.76
C LEU A 133 -6.22 -13.71 -3.40
N PRO A 134 -7.40 -13.07 -3.21
CA PRO A 134 -8.69 -13.64 -3.65
C PRO A 134 -8.84 -13.68 -5.16
N LEU A 135 -8.03 -12.93 -5.88
CA LEU A 135 -7.88 -13.00 -7.33
C LEU A 135 -6.44 -12.63 -7.72
N ALA A 136 -6.00 -13.10 -8.88
CA ALA A 136 -4.70 -12.82 -9.47
C ALA A 136 -4.89 -12.47 -10.97
N PRO A 137 -3.98 -11.69 -11.61
CA PRO A 137 -2.71 -11.21 -11.07
C PRO A 137 -2.87 -10.04 -10.10
N GLU A 138 -1.88 -9.89 -9.20
CA GLU A 138 -1.74 -8.83 -8.23
C GLU A 138 -0.38 -8.13 -8.37
N TYR A 139 -0.14 -7.10 -7.57
CA TYR A 139 1.04 -6.25 -7.66
C TYR A 139 2.34 -7.04 -7.45
N ILE A 140 3.25 -6.95 -8.43
CA ILE A 140 4.54 -7.67 -8.44
C ILE A 140 5.39 -7.36 -7.18
N GLY A 141 5.25 -6.17 -6.61
CA GLY A 141 5.99 -5.77 -5.40
C GLY A 141 5.67 -6.58 -4.15
N TYR A 142 4.62 -7.42 -4.16
CA TYR A 142 4.31 -8.30 -3.03
C TYR A 142 5.21 -9.54 -2.99
N SER A 143 5.68 -10.02 -4.13
CA SER A 143 6.31 -11.35 -4.26
C SER A 143 7.44 -11.61 -3.27
N GLU A 144 8.25 -10.59 -2.97
CA GLU A 144 9.48 -10.74 -2.18
C GLU A 144 9.36 -10.21 -0.73
N VAL A 145 8.19 -9.70 -0.31
CA VAL A 145 8.06 -9.09 1.02
C VAL A 145 7.99 -10.08 2.17
N GLY A 146 7.60 -11.33 1.92
CA GLY A 146 7.52 -12.35 2.96
C GLY A 146 8.91 -12.76 3.46
N LEU A 147 9.10 -12.91 4.76
CA LEU A 147 10.35 -13.40 5.36
C LEU A 147 10.58 -14.90 5.09
N GLU A 148 9.52 -15.67 4.84
CA GLU A 148 9.56 -17.10 4.59
C GLU A 148 9.15 -17.46 3.15
N LYS A 149 9.41 -18.70 2.74
CA LYS A 149 8.94 -19.24 1.45
C LYS A 149 7.44 -19.56 1.51
N ASP A 150 6.82 -19.75 0.33
CA ASP A 150 5.40 -20.11 0.19
C ASP A 150 4.49 -19.19 1.01
N PHE A 151 4.74 -17.89 0.90
CA PHE A 151 4.14 -16.87 1.74
C PHE A 151 2.75 -16.46 1.27
N PHE A 152 2.45 -16.71 -0.01
CA PHE A 152 1.18 -16.34 -0.64
C PHE A 152 0.44 -17.55 -1.17
N ARG A 153 -0.89 -17.45 -1.11
CA ARG A 153 -1.82 -18.30 -1.84
C ARG A 153 -2.73 -17.40 -2.68
N ALA A 154 -2.85 -17.70 -3.97
CA ALA A 154 -3.66 -16.90 -4.88
C ALA A 154 -4.76 -17.76 -5.50
N ASN A 155 -5.96 -17.21 -5.59
CA ASN A 155 -7.07 -17.76 -6.34
C ASN A 155 -7.02 -17.29 -7.79
N ARG A 156 -7.44 -18.16 -8.71
CA ARG A 156 -7.70 -17.75 -10.09
C ARG A 156 -8.99 -16.95 -10.14
N PRO A 157 -9.06 -15.84 -10.86
CA PRO A 157 -10.31 -15.12 -11.04
C PRO A 157 -11.24 -15.85 -12.01
N GLU A 158 -12.52 -15.62 -11.88
CA GLU A 158 -13.43 -15.76 -13.00
C GLU A 158 -13.17 -14.65 -14.02
N ILE A 159 -13.24 -14.99 -15.31
CA ILE A 159 -13.04 -14.03 -16.40
C ILE A 159 -14.38 -13.80 -17.08
N ALA A 160 -15.05 -12.72 -16.71
CA ALA A 160 -16.25 -12.26 -17.39
C ALA A 160 -15.85 -11.60 -18.71
N ARG A 161 -16.28 -12.19 -19.84
CA ARG A 161 -16.09 -11.59 -21.17
C ARG A 161 -17.21 -10.58 -21.41
N LEU A 162 -16.85 -9.38 -21.77
CA LEU A 162 -17.75 -8.28 -22.07
C LEU A 162 -17.80 -8.03 -23.58
N GLU A 163 -18.67 -7.11 -24.02
CA GLU A 163 -18.70 -6.64 -25.40
C GLU A 163 -17.39 -5.90 -25.77
N ASP A 164 -17.16 -5.64 -27.03
CA ASP A 164 -16.00 -4.89 -27.56
C ASP A 164 -14.62 -5.48 -27.19
N ASN A 165 -14.53 -6.81 -27.06
CA ASN A 165 -13.32 -7.54 -26.66
C ASN A 165 -12.79 -7.17 -25.27
N LEU A 166 -13.61 -6.61 -24.42
CA LEU A 166 -13.28 -6.33 -23.04
C LEU A 166 -13.48 -7.57 -22.15
N PHE A 167 -12.86 -7.56 -21.00
CA PHE A 167 -13.06 -8.56 -19.96
C PHE A 167 -12.84 -7.93 -18.58
N LYS A 168 -13.42 -8.60 -17.57
CA LYS A 168 -13.25 -8.22 -16.17
C LYS A 168 -12.86 -9.46 -15.37
N TYR A 169 -11.91 -9.30 -14.45
CA TYR A 169 -11.64 -10.30 -13.43
C TYR A 169 -12.64 -10.15 -12.28
N GLN A 170 -13.21 -11.26 -11.87
CA GLN A 170 -14.14 -11.37 -10.74
C GLN A 170 -13.62 -12.40 -9.75
N VAL A 171 -13.93 -12.21 -8.47
CA VAL A 171 -13.56 -13.16 -7.43
C VAL A 171 -14.37 -14.44 -7.61
N ASP A 172 -13.70 -15.57 -7.84
CA ASP A 172 -14.30 -16.88 -7.82
C ASP A 172 -14.58 -17.30 -6.37
N PHE A 173 -15.76 -16.96 -5.89
CA PHE A 173 -16.16 -17.25 -4.52
C PHE A 173 -16.48 -18.73 -4.28
N ASP A 174 -16.69 -19.52 -5.31
CA ASP A 174 -16.99 -20.94 -5.17
C ASP A 174 -15.73 -21.75 -4.88
N SER A 175 -14.59 -21.31 -5.41
CA SER A 175 -13.28 -21.90 -5.13
C SER A 175 -12.52 -21.22 -3.99
N LEU A 176 -12.94 -20.02 -3.55
CA LEU A 176 -12.25 -19.25 -2.54
C LEU A 176 -12.37 -19.90 -1.15
N GLN A 177 -11.24 -20.25 -0.56
CA GLN A 177 -11.18 -20.83 0.77
C GLN A 177 -10.42 -19.91 1.74
N ILE A 178 -11.11 -19.34 2.72
CA ILE A 178 -10.51 -18.68 3.87
C ILE A 178 -10.59 -19.66 5.04
N ASN A 179 -9.45 -20.12 5.53
CA ASN A 179 -9.33 -21.17 6.54
C ASN A 179 -8.28 -20.84 7.58
N GLU A 180 -7.95 -21.76 8.48
CA GLU A 180 -6.97 -21.57 9.56
C GLU A 180 -5.55 -21.28 9.09
N GLU A 181 -5.21 -21.65 7.84
CA GLU A 181 -3.92 -21.32 7.22
C GLU A 181 -3.91 -19.91 6.60
N THR A 182 -5.04 -19.20 6.57
CA THR A 182 -5.12 -17.83 6.11
C THR A 182 -4.72 -16.87 7.22
N GLY A 183 -3.71 -16.04 6.97
CA GLY A 183 -3.25 -15.01 7.89
C GLY A 183 -3.94 -13.67 7.67
N ALA A 184 -4.13 -13.31 6.41
CA ALA A 184 -4.90 -12.16 5.96
C ALA A 184 -5.39 -12.40 4.53
N VAL A 185 -6.45 -11.71 4.14
CA VAL A 185 -6.89 -11.58 2.75
C VAL A 185 -6.40 -10.23 2.23
N CYS A 186 -5.79 -10.19 1.04
CA CYS A 186 -5.29 -8.93 0.47
C CYS A 186 -5.65 -8.82 -1.01
N PHE A 187 -6.09 -7.64 -1.44
CA PHE A 187 -6.28 -7.29 -2.84
C PHE A 187 -6.04 -5.80 -3.07
N SER A 188 -5.69 -5.42 -4.30
CA SER A 188 -5.56 -4.02 -4.72
C SER A 188 -6.80 -3.52 -5.46
N ARG A 189 -7.14 -2.22 -5.25
CA ARG A 189 -8.36 -1.62 -5.77
C ARG A 189 -8.13 -0.15 -6.16
N PRO A 190 -7.92 0.17 -7.43
CA PRO A 190 -7.74 -0.72 -8.60
C PRO A 190 -6.45 -1.53 -8.54
N THR A 191 -6.45 -2.65 -9.25
CA THR A 191 -5.32 -3.58 -9.29
C THR A 191 -4.22 -3.10 -10.26
N ASN A 192 -2.99 -3.16 -9.84
CA ASN A 192 -1.83 -3.11 -10.72
C ASN A 192 -1.36 -4.56 -10.99
N PRO A 193 -1.27 -5.07 -12.25
CA PRO A 193 -1.19 -4.31 -13.51
C PRO A 193 -2.51 -4.20 -14.29
N THR A 194 -3.60 -4.82 -13.86
CA THR A 194 -4.77 -5.06 -14.70
C THR A 194 -5.73 -3.87 -14.82
N GLY A 195 -5.66 -2.92 -13.88
CA GLY A 195 -6.67 -1.86 -13.74
C GLY A 195 -8.02 -2.38 -13.22
N ASN A 196 -8.12 -3.68 -12.88
CA ASN A 196 -9.36 -4.26 -12.41
C ASN A 196 -9.83 -3.62 -11.10
N VAL A 197 -11.12 -3.36 -10.99
CA VAL A 197 -11.74 -2.82 -9.78
C VAL A 197 -12.64 -3.88 -9.18
N VAL A 198 -12.30 -4.38 -8.01
CA VAL A 198 -13.17 -5.27 -7.22
C VAL A 198 -14.42 -4.48 -6.83
N THR A 199 -15.60 -4.99 -7.13
CA THR A 199 -16.89 -4.31 -6.89
C THR A 199 -17.19 -4.18 -5.39
N ASP A 200 -18.08 -3.26 -5.02
CA ASP A 200 -18.52 -3.10 -3.63
C ASP A 200 -19.12 -4.39 -3.08
N GLN A 201 -19.90 -5.11 -3.89
CA GLN A 201 -20.51 -6.40 -3.52
C GLN A 201 -19.44 -7.48 -3.25
N GLU A 202 -18.41 -7.54 -4.09
CA GLU A 202 -17.29 -8.46 -3.87
C GLU A 202 -16.51 -8.10 -2.60
N VAL A 203 -16.26 -6.80 -2.36
CA VAL A 203 -15.60 -6.31 -1.15
C VAL A 203 -16.41 -6.67 0.09
N ASP A 204 -17.73 -6.44 0.09
CA ASP A 204 -18.59 -6.79 1.22
C ASP A 204 -18.58 -8.29 1.51
N ARG A 205 -18.65 -9.13 0.46
CA ARG A 205 -18.58 -10.58 0.61
C ARG A 205 -17.21 -11.05 1.12
N LEU A 206 -16.11 -10.49 0.63
CA LEU A 206 -14.76 -10.77 1.14
C LEU A 206 -14.63 -10.38 2.61
N ARG A 207 -15.16 -9.19 2.98
CA ARG A 207 -15.17 -8.69 4.35
C ARG A 207 -15.94 -9.61 5.30
N GLU A 208 -17.14 -10.06 4.89
CA GLU A 208 -17.92 -11.01 5.68
C GLU A 208 -17.18 -12.35 5.88
N LEU A 209 -16.59 -12.89 4.81
CA LEU A 209 -15.84 -14.15 4.87
C LEU A 209 -14.60 -14.03 5.75
N ALA A 210 -13.84 -12.93 5.63
CA ALA A 210 -12.67 -12.65 6.46
C ALA A 210 -13.08 -12.49 7.95
N ASN A 211 -14.16 -11.77 8.23
CA ASN A 211 -14.69 -11.58 9.58
C ASN A 211 -15.11 -12.90 10.23
N ARG A 212 -15.78 -13.79 9.49
CA ARG A 212 -16.19 -15.12 10.00
C ARG A 212 -14.99 -15.97 10.42
N GLN A 213 -13.85 -15.79 9.78
CA GLN A 213 -12.60 -16.53 10.06
C GLN A 213 -11.67 -15.77 11.02
N GLY A 214 -12.04 -14.55 11.43
CA GLY A 214 -11.23 -13.73 12.32
C GLY A 214 -9.88 -13.33 11.70
N VAL A 215 -9.81 -13.17 10.37
CA VAL A 215 -8.62 -12.71 9.66
C VAL A 215 -8.85 -11.31 9.10
N PRO A 216 -7.83 -10.43 9.06
CA PRO A 216 -8.00 -9.08 8.52
C PRO A 216 -8.13 -9.09 6.99
N LEU A 217 -8.88 -8.11 6.47
CA LEU A 217 -8.95 -7.77 5.07
C LEU A 217 -8.06 -6.56 4.78
N ILE A 218 -7.02 -6.75 3.97
CA ILE A 218 -6.08 -5.70 3.57
C ILE A 218 -6.45 -5.21 2.18
N ILE A 219 -6.70 -3.90 2.04
CA ILE A 219 -7.01 -3.25 0.77
C ILE A 219 -5.85 -2.35 0.38
N ASP A 220 -5.18 -2.68 -0.72
CA ASP A 220 -4.22 -1.77 -1.34
C ASP A 220 -4.98 -0.71 -2.14
N ASN A 221 -5.05 0.48 -1.57
CA ASN A 221 -5.74 1.64 -2.10
C ASN A 221 -4.77 2.67 -2.71
N ALA A 222 -3.63 2.22 -3.26
CA ALA A 222 -2.61 3.13 -3.77
C ALA A 222 -3.09 4.00 -4.95
N TYR A 223 -4.11 3.56 -5.66
CA TYR A 223 -4.72 4.29 -6.79
C TYR A 223 -6.13 4.80 -6.53
N GLY A 224 -6.75 4.41 -5.42
CA GLY A 224 -8.16 4.66 -5.13
C GLY A 224 -8.43 6.02 -4.48
N THR A 225 -9.60 6.11 -3.85
CA THR A 225 -10.12 7.30 -3.18
C THR A 225 -9.59 7.43 -1.75
N PRO A 226 -9.49 8.64 -1.17
CA PRO A 226 -9.83 9.95 -1.74
C PRO A 226 -8.75 10.49 -2.67
N PHE A 227 -7.55 9.97 -2.62
CA PHE A 227 -6.43 10.34 -3.49
C PHE A 227 -5.58 9.10 -3.82
N PRO A 228 -4.98 9.01 -4.99
CA PRO A 228 -5.02 9.97 -6.11
C PRO A 228 -6.32 9.94 -6.91
N ASN A 229 -7.23 9.03 -6.57
CA ASN A 229 -8.52 8.83 -7.23
C ASN A 229 -8.39 8.50 -8.74
N ILE A 230 -7.47 7.59 -9.07
CA ILE A 230 -7.31 7.03 -10.42
C ILE A 230 -8.19 5.78 -10.51
N ILE A 231 -9.48 5.99 -10.43
CA ILE A 231 -10.51 4.96 -10.50
C ILE A 231 -11.70 5.50 -11.31
N TYR A 232 -12.21 4.69 -12.23
CA TYR A 232 -13.23 5.12 -13.21
C TYR A 232 -14.55 4.36 -13.03
N GLU A 233 -14.67 3.65 -11.91
CA GLU A 233 -15.88 2.97 -11.48
C GLU A 233 -16.45 3.68 -10.25
N ASP A 234 -17.76 3.69 -10.13
CA ASP A 234 -18.43 4.23 -8.93
C ASP A 234 -18.39 3.18 -7.81
N VAL A 235 -17.39 3.31 -6.97
CA VAL A 235 -17.16 2.41 -5.83
C VAL A 235 -16.87 3.19 -4.57
N GLN A 236 -17.25 2.62 -3.43
CA GLN A 236 -17.09 3.27 -2.14
C GLN A 236 -15.89 2.70 -1.38
N PRO A 237 -15.04 3.54 -0.79
CA PRO A 237 -14.02 3.06 0.14
C PRO A 237 -14.69 2.53 1.41
N VAL A 238 -14.14 1.45 1.92
CA VAL A 238 -14.69 0.72 3.06
C VAL A 238 -13.67 0.67 4.18
N TRP A 239 -14.12 0.87 5.41
CA TRP A 239 -13.32 0.65 6.61
C TRP A 239 -14.17 0.17 7.79
N ASP A 240 -13.66 -0.77 8.54
CA ASP A 240 -14.09 -1.18 9.86
C ASP A 240 -12.88 -1.72 10.65
N GLU A 241 -13.07 -2.14 11.89
CA GLU A 241 -11.99 -2.61 12.79
C GLU A 241 -11.22 -3.84 12.25
N ASN A 242 -11.75 -4.56 11.26
CA ASN A 242 -11.09 -5.71 10.64
C ASN A 242 -10.55 -5.41 9.24
N VAL A 243 -10.79 -4.20 8.71
CA VAL A 243 -10.26 -3.74 7.43
C VAL A 243 -9.00 -2.93 7.66
N ILE A 244 -7.96 -3.20 6.88
CA ILE A 244 -6.71 -2.44 6.84
C ILE A 244 -6.60 -1.81 5.46
N VAL A 245 -6.55 -0.48 5.41
CA VAL A 245 -6.39 0.26 4.16
C VAL A 245 -4.95 0.77 4.05
N CYS A 246 -4.30 0.44 2.94
CA CYS A 246 -2.95 0.92 2.63
C CYS A 246 -3.01 1.94 1.50
N MET A 247 -2.42 3.12 1.72
CA MET A 247 -2.37 4.20 0.75
C MET A 247 -0.94 4.71 0.53
N SER A 248 -0.74 5.53 -0.48
CA SER A 248 0.58 6.10 -0.79
C SER A 248 0.45 7.48 -1.43
N LEU A 249 1.35 8.39 -1.07
CA LEU A 249 1.50 9.66 -1.77
C LEU A 249 2.23 9.53 -3.13
N SER A 250 2.77 8.33 -3.45
CA SER A 250 3.49 8.12 -4.70
C SER A 250 2.65 8.45 -5.93
N LYS A 251 1.39 7.99 -5.94
CA LYS A 251 0.49 8.21 -7.09
C LYS A 251 -0.21 9.57 -7.08
N LEU A 252 -0.15 10.27 -5.95
CA LEU A 252 -0.53 11.68 -5.86
C LEU A 252 0.49 12.63 -6.53
N GLY A 253 1.69 12.12 -6.85
CA GLY A 253 2.75 12.88 -7.49
C GLY A 253 4.01 13.08 -6.62
N LEU A 254 4.12 12.38 -5.51
CA LEU A 254 5.27 12.45 -4.58
C LEU A 254 6.00 11.08 -4.44
N PRO A 255 6.33 10.37 -5.54
CA PRO A 255 6.93 9.05 -5.44
C PRO A 255 8.31 9.07 -4.78
N GLY A 256 9.10 10.12 -5.00
CA GLY A 256 10.45 10.26 -4.46
C GLY A 256 10.50 10.49 -2.95
N LEU A 257 9.40 10.93 -2.33
CA LEU A 257 9.35 11.23 -0.90
C LEU A 257 8.97 10.04 -0.02
N ARG A 258 8.65 8.90 -0.62
CA ARG A 258 8.46 7.64 0.06
C ARG A 258 7.50 7.71 1.26
N THR A 259 6.26 8.13 1.04
CA THR A 259 5.23 8.17 2.10
C THR A 259 4.12 7.18 1.84
N GLY A 260 3.95 6.23 2.74
CA GLY A 260 2.81 5.31 2.82
C GLY A 260 1.92 5.68 4.02
N ILE A 261 0.67 5.27 3.96
CA ILE A 261 -0.33 5.49 5.00
C ILE A 261 -1.00 4.14 5.27
N VAL A 262 -1.07 3.74 6.53
CA VAL A 262 -1.82 2.57 6.98
C VAL A 262 -2.97 3.06 7.86
N ILE A 263 -4.18 2.60 7.55
CA ILE A 263 -5.39 2.86 8.34
C ILE A 263 -5.88 1.51 8.85
N ALA A 264 -5.92 1.33 10.16
CA ALA A 264 -6.29 0.07 10.79
C ALA A 264 -6.75 0.30 12.24
N ARG A 265 -7.23 -0.76 12.88
CA ARG A 265 -7.48 -0.72 14.34
C ARG A 265 -6.22 -0.37 15.12
N GLU A 266 -6.39 0.28 16.25
CA GLU A 266 -5.32 0.80 17.12
C GLU A 266 -4.21 -0.23 17.41
N GLU A 267 -4.57 -1.47 17.72
CA GLU A 267 -3.59 -2.53 18.01
C GLU A 267 -2.62 -2.74 16.86
N THR A 268 -3.14 -2.82 15.61
CA THR A 268 -2.33 -2.97 14.40
C THR A 268 -1.44 -1.76 14.18
N ILE A 269 -1.97 -0.54 14.33
CA ILE A 269 -1.22 0.70 14.18
C ILE A 269 -0.07 0.78 15.19
N ARG A 270 -0.32 0.38 16.43
CA ARG A 270 0.72 0.34 17.47
C ARG A 270 1.86 -0.63 17.13
N ILE A 271 1.53 -1.78 16.53
CA ILE A 271 2.56 -2.74 16.08
C ILE A 271 3.32 -2.19 14.88
N VAL A 272 2.64 -1.65 13.85
CA VAL A 272 3.27 -1.01 12.68
C VAL A 272 4.23 0.10 13.11
N SER A 273 3.83 0.96 14.06
CA SER A 273 4.68 2.01 14.61
C SER A 273 5.93 1.45 15.30
N LYS A 274 5.81 0.37 16.07
CA LYS A 274 6.97 -0.31 16.67
C LYS A 274 7.89 -0.91 15.61
N MET A 275 7.35 -1.52 14.56
CA MET A 275 8.16 -2.01 13.44
C MET A 275 8.88 -0.86 12.75
N THR A 276 8.20 0.27 12.51
CA THR A 276 8.82 1.48 11.95
C THR A 276 9.99 1.96 12.81
N SER A 277 9.86 1.95 14.14
CA SER A 277 10.97 2.38 15.03
C SER A 277 12.20 1.48 14.91
N VAL A 278 12.03 0.19 14.62
CA VAL A 278 13.16 -0.75 14.44
C VAL A 278 13.81 -0.60 13.06
N PHE A 279 12.99 -0.41 12.01
CA PHE A 279 13.49 -0.41 10.64
C PHE A 279 14.03 0.94 10.16
N SER A 280 13.45 2.04 10.65
CA SER A 280 13.77 3.37 10.15
C SER A 280 13.68 4.50 11.18
N LEU A 281 13.54 4.17 12.47
CA LEU A 281 13.33 5.10 13.59
C LEU A 281 11.99 5.85 13.47
N ALA A 282 11.79 6.57 12.39
CA ALA A 282 10.56 7.30 12.04
C ALA A 282 10.38 7.33 10.52
N PRO A 283 9.15 7.55 10.02
CA PRO A 283 8.94 7.86 8.60
C PRO A 283 9.53 9.22 8.22
N GLY A 284 9.84 9.42 6.94
CA GLY A 284 10.34 10.71 6.44
C GLY A 284 9.28 11.82 6.54
N GLY A 285 9.68 13.00 7.03
CA GLY A 285 8.77 14.14 7.29
C GLY A 285 8.40 14.97 6.07
N MET A 286 9.24 15.01 5.02
CA MET A 286 9.03 15.92 3.89
C MET A 286 7.78 15.60 3.06
N GLY A 287 7.48 14.31 2.86
CA GLY A 287 6.27 13.90 2.15
C GLY A 287 4.97 14.39 2.83
N PRO A 288 4.78 14.08 4.11
CA PRO A 288 3.68 14.66 4.90
C PRO A 288 3.63 16.18 4.89
N ALA A 289 4.79 16.86 5.02
CA ALA A 289 4.85 18.32 5.04
C ALA A 289 4.42 18.98 3.72
N LEU A 290 4.69 18.35 2.57
CA LEU A 290 4.24 18.83 1.27
C LEU A 290 2.78 18.48 0.95
N ALA A 291 2.21 17.47 1.61
CA ALA A 291 0.84 17.04 1.39
C ALA A 291 -0.18 17.74 2.34
N LEU A 292 0.31 18.47 3.34
CA LEU A 292 -0.48 19.41 4.17
C LEU A 292 -0.80 20.69 3.38
#